data_6b1dafcc3dcb27b8e62467188f92a2c0
#
_entry.id   6b1dafcc3dcb27b8e62467188f92a2c0
#
_cell.length_a   1.000
_cell.length_b   1.000
_cell.length_c   1.000
_cell.angle_alpha   90.00
_cell.angle_beta   90.00
_cell.angle_gamma   90.00
#
_symmetry.space_group_name_H-M   'P 1'
#
loop_
_entity.id
_entity.type
_entity.pdbx_description
1 polymer ?
#
loop_
_entity_poly.entity_id
_entity_poly.type
_entity_poly.pdbx_seq_one_letter_code
_entity_poly.pdbx_strand_id
1 'polypeptide(L)'
;GYTKGEMGKFKGDARRLSAFLMEQEPFKSRIKDISIRAVETPSEVSGVCKPQPGVFKRTPLSVQYGAFGSERYALTFDNKTVRNVASQVPYEYMVILVNERTYGGGGIFNLYTTVSVDNQYAGYIMVHELGHHMAGLADEYYTSAVSYEAQDITLEPWEPNVTAMLDKNNLKWKDLV
;
A
#
# COMPACT_ATOMS: atom_id res chain seq x y z
N GLY A 1 8.28 -10.68 -5.70
CA GLY A 1 9.42 -10.66 -6.61
C GLY A 1 9.02 -10.97 -8.04
N TYR A 2 9.58 -10.21 -8.96
CA TYR A 2 9.54 -10.49 -10.40
C TYR A 2 10.91 -10.98 -10.81
N THR A 3 11.01 -12.10 -11.50
CA THR A 3 12.28 -12.58 -12.06
C THR A 3 12.74 -11.69 -13.22
N LYS A 4 14.00 -11.83 -13.63
CA LYS A 4 14.52 -11.10 -14.80
C LYS A 4 13.67 -11.35 -16.06
N GLY A 5 13.14 -12.58 -16.23
CA GLY A 5 12.24 -12.91 -17.34
C GLY A 5 10.86 -12.27 -17.24
N GLU A 6 10.44 -11.83 -16.04
CA GLU A 6 9.13 -11.21 -15.78
C GLU A 6 9.18 -9.68 -15.77
N MET A 7 10.28 -9.04 -16.17
CA MET A 7 10.36 -7.57 -16.20
C MET A 7 9.38 -6.95 -17.21
N GLY A 8 9.02 -7.67 -18.27
CA GLY A 8 7.93 -7.27 -19.16
C GLY A 8 6.57 -7.21 -18.45
N LYS A 9 6.27 -8.23 -17.63
CA LYS A 9 5.08 -8.25 -16.77
C LYS A 9 5.11 -7.10 -15.75
N PHE A 10 6.23 -6.89 -15.05
CA PHE A 10 6.40 -5.78 -14.11
C PHE A 10 6.02 -4.44 -14.74
N LYS A 11 6.56 -4.15 -15.93
CA LYS A 11 6.24 -2.91 -16.66
C LYS A 11 4.77 -2.80 -17.05
N GLY A 12 4.16 -3.92 -17.44
CA GLY A 12 2.72 -4.01 -17.72
C GLY A 12 1.87 -3.73 -16.50
N ASP A 13 2.18 -4.35 -15.37
CA ASP A 13 1.48 -4.15 -14.10
C ASP A 13 1.63 -2.71 -13.59
N ALA A 14 2.85 -2.16 -13.66
CA ALA A 14 3.10 -0.77 -13.27
C ALA A 14 2.26 0.21 -14.11
N ARG A 15 2.21 0.05 -15.44
CA ARG A 15 1.39 0.89 -16.31
C ARG A 15 -0.10 0.75 -16.01
N ARG A 16 -0.59 -0.48 -15.87
CA ARG A 16 -2.01 -0.76 -15.59
C ARG A 16 -2.47 -0.13 -14.28
N LEU A 17 -1.72 -0.33 -13.21
CA LEU A 17 -2.08 0.21 -11.90
C LEU A 17 -1.91 1.74 -11.85
N SER A 18 -0.89 2.29 -12.49
CA SER A 18 -0.74 3.74 -12.62
C SER A 18 -1.91 4.37 -13.40
N ALA A 19 -2.34 3.74 -14.49
CA ALA A 19 -3.50 4.22 -15.25
C ALA A 19 -4.78 4.19 -14.38
N PHE A 20 -5.01 3.09 -13.65
CA PHE A 20 -6.13 2.98 -12.73
C PHE A 20 -6.12 4.10 -11.67
N LEU A 21 -4.95 4.38 -11.07
CA LEU A 21 -4.79 5.45 -10.08
C LEU A 21 -5.17 6.82 -10.67
N MET A 22 -4.71 7.12 -11.89
CA MET A 22 -4.98 8.40 -12.56
C MET A 22 -6.44 8.58 -13.01
N GLU A 23 -7.27 7.57 -12.91
CA GLU A 23 -8.72 7.66 -13.12
C GLU A 23 -9.48 7.99 -11.84
N GLN A 24 -8.82 7.92 -10.66
CA GLN A 24 -9.43 8.20 -9.36
C GLN A 24 -9.16 9.63 -8.91
N GLU A 25 -10.16 10.28 -8.28
CA GLU A 25 -9.90 11.55 -7.57
C GLU A 25 -9.18 11.27 -6.22
N PRO A 26 -8.29 12.17 -5.79
CA PRO A 26 -7.93 13.47 -6.40
C PRO A 26 -6.83 13.39 -7.48
N PHE A 27 -6.31 12.20 -7.79
CA PHE A 27 -5.18 12.01 -8.72
C PHE A 27 -5.53 12.43 -10.15
N LYS A 28 -6.76 12.17 -10.57
CA LYS A 28 -7.27 12.52 -11.91
C LYS A 28 -7.20 14.04 -12.16
N SER A 29 -7.72 14.81 -11.23
CA SER A 29 -7.71 16.29 -11.36
C SER A 29 -6.30 16.87 -11.22
N ARG A 30 -5.37 16.15 -10.59
CA ARG A 30 -3.98 16.56 -10.33
C ARG A 30 -2.96 15.84 -11.20
N ILE A 31 -3.37 15.21 -12.29
CA ILE A 31 -2.51 14.38 -13.15
C ILE A 31 -1.25 15.09 -13.64
N LYS A 32 -1.30 16.40 -13.81
CA LYS A 32 -0.16 17.23 -14.27
C LYS A 32 0.90 17.42 -13.17
N ASP A 33 0.53 17.23 -11.92
CA ASP A 33 1.41 17.40 -10.76
C ASP A 33 2.09 16.09 -10.36
N ILE A 34 1.75 14.97 -11.01
CA ILE A 34 2.17 13.63 -10.63
C ILE A 34 3.15 13.08 -11.66
N SER A 35 4.30 12.62 -11.18
CA SER A 35 5.30 11.91 -11.99
C SER A 35 5.52 10.51 -11.44
N ILE A 36 5.28 9.48 -12.25
CA ILE A 36 5.44 8.08 -11.84
C ILE A 36 6.69 7.50 -12.48
N ARG A 37 7.50 6.82 -11.67
CA ARG A 37 8.72 6.13 -12.10
C ARG A 37 8.70 4.69 -11.62
N ALA A 38 9.08 3.75 -12.47
CA ALA A 38 9.20 2.35 -12.14
C ALA A 38 10.66 1.95 -11.99
N VAL A 39 11.03 1.39 -10.84
CA VAL A 39 12.38 0.90 -10.56
C VAL A 39 12.37 -0.62 -10.65
N GLU A 40 13.11 -1.18 -11.57
CA GLU A 40 13.23 -2.62 -11.75
C GLU A 40 14.12 -3.24 -10.67
N THR A 41 13.59 -4.23 -9.94
CA THR A 41 14.32 -4.94 -8.90
C THR A 41 14.17 -6.45 -9.14
N PRO A 42 14.94 -7.02 -10.09
CA PRO A 42 14.81 -8.43 -10.44
C PRO A 42 15.08 -9.36 -9.25
N SER A 43 14.21 -10.35 -9.09
CA SER A 43 14.32 -11.41 -8.10
C SER A 43 14.83 -12.70 -8.72
N GLU A 44 15.47 -13.55 -7.92
CA GLU A 44 15.84 -14.91 -8.34
C GLU A 44 14.62 -15.82 -8.48
N VAL A 45 13.57 -15.54 -7.71
CA VAL A 45 12.33 -16.32 -7.69
C VAL A 45 11.11 -15.43 -7.93
N SER A 46 10.10 -15.99 -8.59
CA SER A 46 8.80 -15.34 -8.79
C SER A 46 7.92 -15.44 -7.55
N GLY A 47 7.11 -14.41 -7.29
CA GLY A 47 6.22 -14.33 -6.13
C GLY A 47 6.93 -13.88 -4.86
N VAL A 48 6.30 -14.10 -3.71
CA VAL A 48 6.79 -13.65 -2.40
C VAL A 48 6.62 -14.72 -1.32
N CYS A 49 7.18 -14.48 -0.16
CA CYS A 49 7.06 -15.34 1.01
C CYS A 49 5.62 -15.34 1.54
N LYS A 50 5.07 -16.54 1.81
CA LYS A 50 3.76 -16.77 2.45
C LYS A 50 3.94 -17.82 3.55
N PRO A 51 4.30 -17.41 4.77
CA PRO A 51 4.66 -18.33 5.84
C PRO A 51 3.55 -19.31 6.25
N GLN A 52 2.28 -18.85 6.30
CA GLN A 52 1.15 -19.69 6.76
C GLN A 52 0.95 -20.94 5.89
N PRO A 53 0.95 -20.86 4.53
CA PRO A 53 0.92 -22.07 3.69
C PRO A 53 2.31 -22.73 3.52
N GLY A 54 3.33 -22.29 4.26
CA GLY A 54 4.66 -22.90 4.20
C GLY A 54 5.49 -22.53 2.96
N VAL A 55 5.17 -21.43 2.28
CA VAL A 55 5.91 -20.95 1.10
C VAL A 55 6.96 -19.94 1.52
N PHE A 56 8.21 -20.34 1.45
CA PHE A 56 9.35 -19.48 1.81
C PHE A 56 10.13 -19.09 0.56
N LYS A 57 10.11 -17.79 0.24
CA LYS A 57 10.82 -17.20 -0.91
C LYS A 57 11.65 -16.00 -0.45
N ARG A 58 12.89 -15.98 -0.87
CA ARG A 58 13.76 -14.83 -0.65
C ARG A 58 13.69 -13.91 -1.86
N THR A 59 13.23 -12.69 -1.64
CA THR A 59 13.09 -11.66 -2.68
C THR A 59 13.87 -10.40 -2.29
N PRO A 60 14.27 -9.54 -3.25
CA PRO A 60 15.12 -8.38 -2.97
C PRO A 60 14.55 -7.44 -1.90
N LEU A 61 13.23 -7.23 -1.88
CA LEU A 61 12.59 -6.34 -0.90
C LEU A 61 12.02 -7.08 0.31
N SER A 62 12.23 -8.39 0.42
CA SER A 62 11.81 -9.22 1.57
C SER A 62 10.32 -9.07 1.93
N VAL A 63 9.45 -8.79 0.96
CA VAL A 63 8.01 -8.74 1.20
C VAL A 63 7.47 -10.11 1.56
N GLN A 64 6.65 -10.17 2.59
CA GLN A 64 5.99 -11.40 3.03
C GLN A 64 4.55 -11.15 3.45
N TYR A 65 3.70 -12.14 3.27
CA TYR A 65 2.34 -12.17 3.83
C TYR A 65 2.37 -12.55 5.32
N GLY A 66 1.27 -12.34 6.00
CA GLY A 66 1.12 -12.71 7.40
C GLY A 66 1.72 -11.70 8.39
N ALA A 67 2.05 -10.49 7.93
CA ALA A 67 2.52 -9.45 8.81
C ALA A 67 1.47 -9.14 9.90
N PHE A 68 1.92 -8.94 11.14
CA PHE A 68 1.08 -8.70 12.31
C PHE A 68 -0.01 -9.76 12.53
N GLY A 69 0.22 -11.01 12.08
CA GLY A 69 -0.73 -12.11 12.22
C GLY A 69 -1.92 -12.07 11.25
N SER A 70 -1.99 -11.11 10.36
CA SER A 70 -3.04 -11.00 9.33
C SER A 70 -2.59 -11.59 8.00
N GLU A 71 -3.28 -12.62 7.53
CA GLU A 71 -2.94 -13.30 6.26
C GLU A 71 -2.93 -12.37 5.04
N ARG A 72 -3.71 -11.30 5.07
CA ARG A 72 -3.82 -10.33 3.97
C ARG A 72 -2.73 -9.25 3.98
N TYR A 73 -2.01 -9.06 5.06
CA TYR A 73 -0.96 -8.05 5.11
C TYR A 73 0.32 -8.58 4.46
N ALA A 74 0.68 -7.95 3.35
CA ALA A 74 1.88 -8.23 2.58
C ALA A 74 2.88 -7.09 2.76
N LEU A 75 3.73 -7.15 3.78
CA LEU A 75 4.63 -6.07 4.17
C LEU A 75 6.10 -6.49 4.11
N THR A 76 6.99 -5.52 4.15
CA THR A 76 8.42 -5.72 4.37
C THR A 76 8.89 -4.95 5.60
N PHE A 77 9.80 -5.55 6.34
CA PHE A 77 10.48 -4.90 7.48
C PHE A 77 11.90 -4.47 7.15
N ASP A 78 12.37 -4.74 5.91
CA ASP A 78 13.68 -4.32 5.41
C ASP A 78 13.64 -2.90 4.82
N ASN A 79 13.34 -1.93 5.69
CA ASN A 79 13.23 -0.52 5.30
C ASN A 79 14.52 0.03 4.68
N LYS A 80 15.68 -0.50 5.08
CA LYS A 80 16.96 -0.07 4.52
C LYS A 80 17.07 -0.41 3.03
N THR A 81 16.77 -1.66 2.67
CA THR A 81 16.79 -2.10 1.28
C THR A 81 15.75 -1.38 0.43
N VAL A 82 14.52 -1.20 0.96
CA VAL A 82 13.46 -0.46 0.28
C VAL A 82 13.92 0.96 -0.06
N ARG A 83 14.48 1.68 0.92
CA ARG A 83 14.96 3.05 0.70
C ARG A 83 16.16 3.10 -0.24
N ASN A 84 17.08 2.14 -0.18
CA ASN A 84 18.22 2.06 -1.08
C ASN A 84 17.78 1.86 -2.54
N VAL A 85 16.76 1.01 -2.77
CA VAL A 85 16.19 0.80 -4.11
C VAL A 85 15.44 2.05 -4.58
N ALA A 86 14.61 2.64 -3.74
CA ALA A 86 13.84 3.83 -4.07
C ALA A 86 14.73 5.04 -4.38
N SER A 87 15.88 5.19 -3.70
CA SER A 87 16.82 6.31 -3.90
C SER A 87 17.47 6.37 -5.28
N GLN A 88 17.27 5.35 -6.13
CA GLN A 88 17.73 5.40 -7.53
C GLN A 88 16.99 6.43 -8.37
N VAL A 89 15.83 6.91 -7.89
CA VAL A 89 15.04 7.97 -8.52
C VAL A 89 14.53 8.94 -7.46
N PRO A 90 14.25 10.20 -7.80
CA PRO A 90 13.51 11.09 -6.90
C PRO A 90 12.14 10.52 -6.62
N TYR A 91 11.73 10.48 -5.36
CA TYR A 91 10.41 10.00 -4.94
C TYR A 91 9.91 10.72 -3.69
N GLU A 92 8.61 10.80 -3.53
CA GLU A 92 7.92 11.22 -2.30
C GLU A 92 7.16 10.03 -1.72
N TYR A 93 6.51 9.25 -2.58
CA TYR A 93 5.73 8.08 -2.20
C TYR A 93 6.20 6.83 -2.96
N MET A 94 6.06 5.68 -2.33
CA MET A 94 6.51 4.41 -2.88
C MET A 94 5.38 3.39 -2.92
N VAL A 95 5.23 2.72 -4.08
CA VAL A 95 4.35 1.57 -4.22
C VAL A 95 5.18 0.34 -4.60
N ILE A 96 5.13 -0.69 -3.77
CA ILE A 96 5.80 -1.96 -4.00
C ILE A 96 4.81 -2.93 -4.66
N LEU A 97 5.07 -3.30 -5.90
CA LEU A 97 4.26 -4.25 -6.65
C LEU A 97 4.62 -5.67 -6.24
N VAL A 98 3.66 -6.37 -5.66
CA VAL A 98 3.79 -7.75 -5.20
C VAL A 98 3.28 -8.69 -6.29
N ASN A 99 4.19 -9.47 -6.90
CA ASN A 99 3.87 -10.42 -7.97
C ASN A 99 3.15 -11.64 -7.39
N GLU A 100 1.86 -11.49 -7.07
CA GLU A 100 1.06 -12.52 -6.40
C GLU A 100 -0.43 -12.31 -6.69
N ARG A 101 -1.20 -13.43 -6.67
CA ARG A 101 -2.65 -13.46 -6.86
C ARG A 101 -3.43 -13.39 -5.55
N THR A 102 -2.84 -13.87 -4.46
CA THR A 102 -3.46 -13.84 -3.15
C THR A 102 -3.83 -12.40 -2.81
N TYR A 103 -5.08 -12.19 -2.36
CA TYR A 103 -5.51 -10.87 -1.91
C TYR A 103 -4.55 -10.36 -0.82
N GLY A 104 -4.08 -9.13 -0.96
CA GLY A 104 -3.25 -8.53 0.06
C GLY A 104 -2.58 -7.24 -0.40
N GLY A 105 -2.21 -6.49 0.59
CA GLY A 105 -1.52 -5.22 0.48
C GLY A 105 -1.21 -4.69 1.86
N GLY A 106 -0.84 -3.44 1.92
CA GLY A 106 -0.65 -2.69 3.16
C GLY A 106 -0.10 -1.29 2.88
N GLY A 107 -0.65 -0.31 3.58
CA GLY A 107 -0.22 1.08 3.55
C GLY A 107 0.36 1.50 4.89
N ILE A 108 1.61 1.90 4.92
CA ILE A 108 2.27 2.39 6.12
C ILE A 108 2.51 3.89 5.95
N PHE A 109 1.91 4.68 6.84
CA PHE A 109 2.00 6.13 6.77
C PHE A 109 3.44 6.62 6.62
N ASN A 110 3.66 7.48 5.63
CA ASN A 110 4.95 8.07 5.31
C ASN A 110 6.09 7.05 5.04
N LEU A 111 5.77 5.81 4.67
CA LEU A 111 6.76 4.78 4.44
C LEU A 111 6.63 4.13 3.06
N TYR A 112 5.58 3.35 2.82
CA TYR A 112 5.30 2.72 1.53
C TYR A 112 3.88 2.13 1.46
N THR A 113 3.46 1.81 0.24
CA THR A 113 2.29 0.99 -0.08
C THR A 113 2.75 -0.33 -0.70
N THR A 114 2.07 -1.43 -0.42
CA THR A 114 2.21 -2.70 -1.15
C THR A 114 0.88 -3.10 -1.79
N VAL A 115 0.93 -3.80 -2.91
CA VAL A 115 -0.27 -4.28 -3.61
C VAL A 115 -0.01 -5.58 -4.36
N SER A 116 -0.90 -6.57 -4.20
CA SER A 116 -0.90 -7.83 -4.95
C SER A 116 -1.44 -7.59 -6.36
N VAL A 117 -0.56 -7.62 -7.36
CA VAL A 117 -0.89 -7.12 -8.71
C VAL A 117 -1.82 -8.00 -9.53
N ASP A 118 -1.79 -9.32 -9.31
CA ASP A 118 -2.62 -10.28 -10.07
C ASP A 118 -3.98 -10.55 -9.40
N ASN A 119 -4.27 -9.87 -8.29
CA ASN A 119 -5.60 -9.93 -7.67
C ASN A 119 -6.58 -9.06 -8.47
N GLN A 120 -7.82 -9.52 -8.60
CA GLN A 120 -8.87 -8.78 -9.32
C GLN A 120 -9.17 -7.39 -8.71
N TYR A 121 -8.88 -7.20 -7.43
CA TYR A 121 -9.07 -5.95 -6.69
C TYR A 121 -7.80 -5.09 -6.60
N ALA A 122 -6.73 -5.43 -7.35
CA ALA A 122 -5.43 -4.78 -7.22
C ALA A 122 -5.50 -3.24 -7.32
N GLY A 123 -6.31 -2.71 -8.24
CA GLY A 123 -6.49 -1.26 -8.38
C GLY A 123 -7.11 -0.63 -7.13
N TYR A 124 -8.18 -1.23 -6.62
CA TYR A 124 -8.83 -0.79 -5.39
C TYR A 124 -7.88 -0.87 -4.18
N ILE A 125 -7.21 -2.02 -4.01
CA ILE A 125 -6.24 -2.21 -2.92
C ILE A 125 -5.17 -1.12 -2.97
N MET A 126 -4.62 -0.85 -4.15
CA MET A 126 -3.57 0.16 -4.30
C MET A 126 -4.03 1.55 -3.88
N VAL A 127 -5.23 1.99 -4.30
CA VAL A 127 -5.77 3.31 -3.94
C VAL A 127 -6.05 3.39 -2.44
N HIS A 128 -6.65 2.35 -1.86
CA HIS A 128 -6.94 2.25 -0.44
C HIS A 128 -5.66 2.34 0.40
N GLU A 129 -4.69 1.47 0.12
CA GLU A 129 -3.42 1.44 0.86
C GLU A 129 -2.56 2.70 0.64
N LEU A 130 -2.72 3.34 -0.52
CA LEU A 130 -2.07 4.62 -0.79
C LEU A 130 -2.67 5.74 0.06
N GLY A 131 -3.97 5.69 0.35
CA GLY A 131 -4.63 6.60 1.29
C GLY A 131 -4.01 6.57 2.68
N HIS A 132 -3.76 5.38 3.22
CA HIS A 132 -3.01 5.22 4.48
C HIS A 132 -1.60 5.78 4.38
N HIS A 133 -0.87 5.44 3.31
CA HIS A 133 0.53 5.82 3.13
C HIS A 133 0.70 7.34 2.95
N MET A 134 -0.09 7.97 2.10
CA MET A 134 0.06 9.39 1.74
C MET A 134 -0.56 10.34 2.75
N ALA A 135 -1.76 10.02 3.19
CA ALA A 135 -2.58 10.94 3.96
C ALA A 135 -2.83 10.47 5.41
N GLY A 136 -2.33 9.30 5.79
CA GLY A 136 -2.55 8.74 7.12
C GLY A 136 -4.03 8.49 7.42
N LEU A 137 -4.81 8.12 6.39
CA LEU A 137 -6.22 7.82 6.60
C LEU A 137 -6.38 6.56 7.43
N ALA A 138 -7.34 6.55 8.34
CA ALA A 138 -7.79 5.35 9.02
C ALA A 138 -8.74 4.55 8.13
N ASP A 139 -8.84 3.24 8.39
CA ASP A 139 -9.89 2.41 7.84
C ASP A 139 -11.27 2.87 8.33
N GLU A 140 -12.21 3.00 7.40
CA GLU A 140 -13.59 3.39 7.72
C GLU A 140 -14.53 2.18 7.87
N TYR A 141 -14.04 0.97 7.64
CA TYR A 141 -14.78 -0.26 7.89
C TYR A 141 -14.56 -0.75 9.33
N TYR A 142 -15.62 -1.23 9.97
CA TYR A 142 -15.63 -1.61 11.39
C TYR A 142 -15.77 -3.12 11.64
N THR A 143 -15.74 -3.94 10.59
CA THR A 143 -15.96 -5.40 10.68
C THR A 143 -14.69 -6.23 10.55
N SER A 144 -13.53 -5.60 10.52
CA SER A 144 -12.25 -6.28 10.39
C SER A 144 -11.69 -6.65 11.77
N ALA A 145 -11.19 -7.87 11.90
CA ALA A 145 -10.41 -8.29 13.07
C ALA A 145 -9.10 -7.50 13.27
N VAL A 146 -8.79 -6.58 12.35
CA VAL A 146 -7.60 -5.72 12.34
C VAL A 146 -7.97 -4.25 12.50
N SER A 147 -9.28 -3.90 12.52
CA SER A 147 -9.69 -2.55 12.86
C SER A 147 -9.25 -2.28 14.30
N TYR A 148 -8.76 -1.08 14.53
CA TYR A 148 -8.32 -0.61 15.82
C TYR A 148 -9.35 -1.00 16.89
N GLU A 149 -8.98 -1.82 17.87
CA GLU A 149 -9.67 -1.79 19.15
C GLU A 149 -9.37 -0.41 19.71
N ALA A 150 -10.37 0.44 19.72
CA ALA A 150 -10.25 1.76 20.33
C ALA A 150 -9.95 1.53 21.82
N GLN A 151 -8.69 1.57 22.18
CA GLN A 151 -8.23 1.32 23.55
C GLN A 151 -8.71 2.43 24.50
N ASP A 152 -8.99 3.60 23.96
CA ASP A 152 -9.52 4.73 24.71
C ASP A 152 -10.33 5.64 23.77
N ILE A 153 -11.65 5.57 23.86
CA ILE A 153 -12.59 6.42 23.10
C ILE A 153 -12.55 7.90 23.53
N THR A 154 -11.80 8.24 24.58
CA THR A 154 -11.64 9.61 25.07
C THR A 154 -10.50 10.34 24.36
N LEU A 155 -9.63 9.61 23.67
CA LEU A 155 -8.55 10.19 22.88
C LEU A 155 -9.00 10.43 21.44
N GLU A 156 -8.82 11.64 20.98
CA GLU A 156 -9.06 11.98 19.58
C GLU A 156 -8.05 11.28 18.69
N PRO A 157 -8.46 10.46 17.70
CA PRO A 157 -7.56 9.82 16.75
C PRO A 157 -6.72 10.85 16.01
N TRP A 158 -5.49 10.52 15.68
CA TRP A 158 -4.63 11.44 14.90
C TRP A 158 -5.00 11.45 13.41
N GLU A 159 -5.62 10.40 12.91
CA GLU A 159 -6.01 10.25 11.52
C GLU A 159 -7.02 11.33 11.13
N PRO A 160 -6.88 11.94 9.93
CA PRO A 160 -7.67 13.11 9.56
C PRO A 160 -9.14 12.80 9.23
N ASN A 161 -9.47 11.57 8.86
CA ASN A 161 -10.80 11.16 8.40
C ASN A 161 -11.69 10.54 9.48
N VAL A 162 -11.20 10.39 10.70
CA VAL A 162 -11.97 9.86 11.83
C VAL A 162 -11.90 10.79 13.03
N THR A 163 -12.94 10.75 13.88
CA THR A 163 -12.99 11.53 15.11
C THR A 163 -13.72 10.76 16.21
N ALA A 164 -13.28 10.89 17.45
CA ALA A 164 -13.98 10.44 18.63
C ALA A 164 -15.00 11.49 19.15
N MET A 165 -14.96 12.70 18.63
CA MET A 165 -15.86 13.79 19.02
C MET A 165 -17.13 13.75 18.19
N LEU A 166 -18.29 13.64 18.85
CA LEU A 166 -19.60 13.68 18.23
C LEU A 166 -20.16 15.12 18.09
N ASP A 167 -19.27 16.09 18.05
CA ASP A 167 -19.62 17.52 17.87
C ASP A 167 -19.38 17.95 16.43
N LYS A 168 -20.47 18.13 15.68
CA LYS A 168 -20.42 18.59 14.29
C LYS A 168 -19.75 19.96 14.06
N ASN A 169 -19.67 20.80 15.09
CA ASN A 169 -19.01 22.11 15.02
C ASN A 169 -17.49 22.01 15.22
N ASN A 170 -16.99 20.83 15.58
CA ASN A 170 -15.59 20.58 15.92
C ASN A 170 -14.96 19.43 15.10
N LEU A 171 -15.58 19.07 13.97
CA LEU A 171 -15.05 18.04 13.07
C LEU A 171 -13.72 18.50 12.47
N LYS A 172 -12.77 17.56 12.30
CA LYS A 172 -11.48 17.84 11.65
C LYS A 172 -11.60 18.34 10.23
N TRP A 173 -12.69 17.99 9.54
CA TRP A 173 -13.00 18.35 8.15
C TRP A 173 -14.11 19.38 8.00
N LYS A 174 -14.46 20.11 9.07
CA LYS A 174 -15.56 21.10 9.05
C LYS A 174 -15.46 22.18 7.97
N ASP A 175 -14.22 22.50 7.59
CA ASP A 175 -13.95 23.52 6.57
C ASP A 175 -14.05 22.96 5.12
N LEU A 176 -14.33 21.67 4.98
CA LEU A 176 -14.45 20.95 3.71
C LEU A 176 -15.90 20.60 3.35
N VAL A 177 -16.87 20.90 4.23
CA VAL A 177 -18.30 20.58 4.08
C VAL A 177 -19.17 21.78 4.27
#